data_dda662ab1e3a7feabb07aeb068e92275
#
_entry.id   dda662ab1e3a7feabb07aeb068e92275
#
_cell.length_a   1.000
_cell.length_b   1.000
_cell.length_c   1.000
_cell.angle_alpha   90.00
_cell.angle_beta   90.00
_cell.angle_gamma   90.00
#
_symmetry.space_group_name_H-M   'P 1'
#
loop_
_entity.id
_entity.type
_entity.pdbx_description
1 polymer ?
#
loop_
_entity_poly.entity_id
_entity_poly.type
_entity_poly.pdbx_seq_one_letter_code
_entity_poly.pdbx_strand_id
1 'polypeptide(L)'
;MNSAIHAAKEEKPSQSEAIHFSLDNTDAVPIYRQIIRQIEYAVLSGRLKSGDKLPTIRSLAVELKTNPNTIAKAYGELEIRGILATQVGSGTYISDKKPMPDEDGPEQKIHEILARFIKDMRDLGVEKRELARMITTYKE
;
A
#
# COMPACT_ATOMS: atom_id res chain seq x y z
N MET A 1 -19.62 28.71 36.54
CA MET A 1 -18.25 28.52 36.09
C MET A 1 -18.26 27.39 35.07
N ASN A 2 -18.38 27.75 33.82
CA ASN A 2 -18.34 26.76 32.74
C ASN A 2 -16.94 26.71 32.17
N SER A 3 -16.14 25.74 32.61
CA SER A 3 -14.97 25.34 31.85
C SER A 3 -15.47 24.56 30.66
N ALA A 4 -15.65 25.23 29.52
CA ALA A 4 -15.80 24.57 28.26
C ALA A 4 -14.47 23.86 27.96
N ILE A 5 -14.43 22.58 28.26
CA ILE A 5 -13.40 21.72 27.71
C ILE A 5 -13.74 21.65 26.23
N HIS A 6 -13.11 22.52 25.45
CA HIS A 6 -13.00 22.29 24.03
C HIS A 6 -12.12 21.03 23.89
N ALA A 7 -12.79 19.89 23.79
CA ALA A 7 -12.15 18.74 23.20
C ALA A 7 -11.70 19.20 21.81
N ALA A 8 -10.41 19.43 21.63
CA ALA A 8 -9.84 19.58 20.33
C ALA A 8 -10.30 18.34 19.55
N LYS A 9 -11.20 18.53 18.56
CA LYS A 9 -11.39 17.53 17.55
C LYS A 9 -10.00 17.35 16.97
N GLU A 10 -9.35 16.25 17.31
CA GLU A 10 -8.28 15.75 16.49
C GLU A 10 -8.88 15.56 15.11
N GLU A 11 -8.66 16.52 14.24
CA GLU A 11 -8.92 16.35 12.83
C GLU A 11 -8.04 15.15 12.45
N LYS A 12 -8.69 14.01 12.26
CA LYS A 12 -8.02 12.89 11.58
C LYS A 12 -7.46 13.48 10.29
N PRO A 13 -6.17 13.33 10.01
CA PRO A 13 -5.60 13.81 8.77
C PRO A 13 -6.49 13.33 7.63
N SER A 14 -6.78 14.22 6.69
CA SER A 14 -7.63 13.90 5.56
C SER A 14 -7.09 12.62 4.94
N GLN A 15 -7.96 11.64 4.73
CA GLN A 15 -7.59 10.24 4.46
C GLN A 15 -6.78 10.03 3.18
N SER A 16 -6.57 11.09 2.39
CA SER A 16 -5.64 11.12 1.26
C SER A 16 -4.16 11.21 1.68
N GLU A 17 -3.87 11.59 2.92
CA GLU A 17 -2.50 11.72 3.43
C GLU A 17 -1.94 10.41 3.99
N ALA A 18 -2.78 9.41 4.21
CA ALA A 18 -2.39 8.14 4.80
C ALA A 18 -1.56 7.25 3.86
N ILE A 19 -1.67 7.45 2.55
CA ILE A 19 -0.92 6.72 1.53
C ILE A 19 -0.50 7.66 0.40
N HIS A 20 0.77 7.69 0.14
CA HIS A 20 1.33 8.37 -1.02
C HIS A 20 1.77 7.32 -2.03
N PHE A 21 1.18 7.36 -3.22
CA PHE A 21 1.52 6.43 -4.30
C PHE A 21 2.73 6.92 -5.08
N SER A 22 3.69 6.03 -5.27
CA SER A 22 4.82 6.24 -6.15
C SER A 22 4.75 5.26 -7.31
N LEU A 23 4.43 5.75 -8.50
CA LEU A 23 4.29 4.94 -9.71
C LEU A 23 5.51 5.09 -10.61
N ASP A 24 5.95 3.97 -11.16
CA ASP A 24 7.02 3.92 -12.15
C ASP A 24 6.49 3.36 -13.47
N ASN A 25 6.34 4.23 -14.47
CA ASN A 25 5.89 3.86 -15.82
C ASN A 25 6.96 3.07 -16.61
N THR A 26 8.19 3.06 -16.13
CA THR A 26 9.32 2.36 -16.77
C THR A 26 9.51 0.96 -16.21
N ASP A 27 8.87 0.64 -15.07
CA ASP A 27 8.90 -0.70 -14.48
C ASP A 27 8.14 -1.71 -15.38
N ALA A 28 8.67 -2.91 -15.45
CA ALA A 28 7.99 -4.03 -16.10
C ALA A 28 6.68 -4.45 -15.41
N VAL A 29 6.48 -4.05 -14.14
CA VAL A 29 5.26 -4.30 -13.38
C VAL A 29 4.17 -3.32 -13.82
N PRO A 30 3.00 -3.80 -14.28
CA PRO A 30 1.89 -2.94 -14.68
C PRO A 30 1.45 -2.00 -13.54
N ILE A 31 1.02 -0.80 -13.89
CA ILE A 31 0.61 0.25 -12.94
C ILE A 31 -0.45 -0.26 -11.96
N TYR A 32 -1.47 -0.98 -12.41
CA TYR A 32 -2.50 -1.49 -11.49
C TYR A 32 -1.93 -2.43 -10.43
N ARG A 33 -0.91 -3.23 -10.75
CA ARG A 33 -0.21 -4.09 -9.78
C ARG A 33 0.66 -3.30 -8.82
N GLN A 34 1.25 -2.20 -9.27
CA GLN A 34 2.00 -1.30 -8.39
C GLN A 34 1.05 -0.67 -7.35
N ILE A 35 -0.15 -0.27 -7.75
CA ILE A 35 -1.18 0.27 -6.85
C ILE A 35 -1.62 -0.79 -5.84
N ILE A 36 -1.94 -2.00 -6.29
CA ILE A 36 -2.31 -3.13 -5.43
C ILE A 36 -1.24 -3.36 -4.37
N ARG A 37 0.01 -3.50 -4.78
CA ARG A 37 1.13 -3.76 -3.88
C ARG A 37 1.32 -2.68 -2.83
N GLN A 38 1.20 -1.41 -3.23
CA GLN A 38 1.36 -0.30 -2.30
C GLN A 38 0.24 -0.23 -1.25
N ILE A 39 -1.00 -0.53 -1.64
CA ILE A 39 -2.11 -0.63 -0.70
C ILE A 39 -1.91 -1.83 0.25
N GLU A 40 -1.57 -3.00 -0.27
CA GLU A 40 -1.27 -4.18 0.55
C GLU A 40 -0.18 -3.90 1.57
N TYR A 41 0.92 -3.27 1.16
CA TYR A 41 2.02 -2.92 2.06
C TYR A 41 1.61 -1.88 3.11
N ALA A 42 0.79 -0.92 2.75
CA ALA A 42 0.27 0.06 3.68
C ALA A 42 -0.63 -0.57 4.75
N VAL A 43 -1.43 -1.56 4.38
CA VAL A 43 -2.25 -2.34 5.31
C VAL A 43 -1.38 -3.22 6.22
N LEU A 44 -0.43 -3.96 5.64
CA LEU A 44 0.47 -4.84 6.40
C LEU A 44 1.35 -4.07 7.38
N SER A 45 1.81 -2.88 7.01
CA SER A 45 2.65 -2.02 7.85
C SER A 45 1.85 -1.22 8.89
N GLY A 46 0.52 -1.29 8.87
CA GLY A 46 -0.35 -0.52 9.76
C GLY A 46 -0.51 0.96 9.41
N ARG A 47 0.01 1.41 8.27
CA ARG A 47 -0.21 2.78 7.76
C ARG A 47 -1.66 3.00 7.33
N LEU A 48 -2.29 1.99 6.77
CA LEU A 48 -3.73 1.93 6.53
C LEU A 48 -4.35 0.93 7.49
N LYS A 49 -5.41 1.36 8.15
CA LYS A 49 -6.14 0.58 9.14
C LYS A 49 -7.55 0.28 8.65
N SER A 50 -8.14 -0.76 9.22
CA SER A 50 -9.56 -1.07 9.02
C SER A 50 -10.43 0.17 9.20
N GLY A 51 -11.33 0.41 8.24
CA GLY A 51 -12.23 1.55 8.22
C GLY A 51 -11.64 2.82 7.59
N ASP A 52 -10.36 2.86 7.27
CA ASP A 52 -9.76 4.00 6.57
C ASP A 52 -10.35 4.12 5.15
N LYS A 53 -10.71 5.32 4.77
CA LYS A 53 -11.28 5.62 3.46
C LYS A 53 -10.18 5.85 2.45
N LEU A 54 -10.28 5.22 1.29
CA LEU A 54 -9.40 5.47 0.15
C LEU A 54 -9.97 6.59 -0.74
N PRO A 55 -9.08 7.24 -1.53
CA PRO A 55 -9.52 8.16 -2.57
C PRO A 55 -10.52 7.49 -3.53
N THR A 56 -11.43 8.24 -4.11
CA THR A 56 -12.29 7.73 -5.17
C THR A 56 -11.45 7.33 -6.39
N ILE A 57 -11.95 6.41 -7.20
CA ILE A 57 -11.31 6.01 -8.45
C ILE A 57 -10.98 7.23 -9.31
N ARG A 58 -11.93 8.14 -9.45
CA ARG A 58 -11.76 9.34 -10.26
C ARG A 58 -10.71 10.29 -9.69
N SER A 59 -10.75 10.56 -8.37
CA SER A 59 -9.79 11.46 -7.75
C SER A 59 -8.37 10.91 -7.78
N LEU A 60 -8.22 9.62 -7.53
CA LEU A 60 -6.91 8.96 -7.60
C LEU A 60 -6.35 8.92 -9.02
N ALA A 61 -7.21 8.69 -10.02
CA ALA A 61 -6.81 8.71 -11.43
C ALA A 61 -6.30 10.11 -11.85
N VAL A 62 -6.94 11.17 -11.38
CA VAL A 62 -6.49 12.56 -11.60
C VAL A 62 -5.16 12.82 -10.91
N GLU A 63 -5.04 12.45 -9.64
CA GLU A 63 -3.83 12.65 -8.83
C GLU A 63 -2.62 11.93 -9.45
N LEU A 64 -2.79 10.70 -9.85
CA LEU A 64 -1.73 9.85 -10.42
C LEU A 64 -1.57 10.03 -11.95
N LYS A 65 -2.38 10.86 -12.59
CA LYS A 65 -2.40 11.04 -14.05
C LYS A 65 -2.50 9.71 -14.80
N THR A 66 -3.38 8.86 -14.31
CA THR A 66 -3.57 7.49 -14.77
C THR A 66 -5.01 7.30 -15.24
N ASN A 67 -5.23 6.33 -16.13
CA ASN A 67 -6.57 5.98 -16.60
C ASN A 67 -7.44 5.49 -15.42
N PRO A 68 -8.67 6.02 -15.25
CA PRO A 68 -9.60 5.55 -14.22
C PRO A 68 -9.85 4.03 -14.25
N ASN A 69 -9.83 3.40 -15.43
CA ASN A 69 -9.99 1.96 -15.57
C ASN A 69 -8.84 1.18 -14.91
N THR A 70 -7.63 1.72 -14.91
CA THR A 70 -6.48 1.14 -14.22
C THR A 70 -6.67 1.15 -12.71
N ILE A 71 -7.18 2.25 -12.16
CA ILE A 71 -7.51 2.36 -10.73
C ILE A 71 -8.67 1.41 -10.39
N ALA A 72 -9.72 1.39 -11.22
CA ALA A 72 -10.87 0.50 -11.03
C ALA A 72 -10.45 -0.97 -11.00
N LYS A 73 -9.53 -1.38 -11.87
CA LYS A 73 -8.97 -2.74 -11.90
C LYS A 73 -8.23 -3.07 -10.60
N ALA A 74 -7.40 -2.16 -10.11
CA ALA A 74 -6.67 -2.35 -8.86
C ALA A 74 -7.63 -2.48 -7.67
N TYR A 75 -8.58 -1.57 -7.54
CA TYR A 75 -9.57 -1.58 -6.46
C TYR A 75 -10.47 -2.82 -6.52
N GLY A 76 -10.91 -3.19 -7.71
CA GLY A 76 -11.74 -4.39 -7.90
C GLY A 76 -11.03 -5.67 -7.48
N GLU A 77 -9.75 -5.81 -7.80
CA GLU A 77 -8.95 -6.97 -7.38
C GLU A 77 -8.75 -7.01 -5.86
N LEU A 78 -8.46 -5.87 -5.24
CA LEU A 78 -8.34 -5.76 -3.78
C LEU A 78 -9.68 -6.03 -3.06
N GLU A 79 -10.80 -5.66 -3.68
CA GLU A 79 -12.14 -5.96 -3.16
C GLU A 79 -12.44 -7.47 -3.22
N ILE A 80 -12.09 -8.13 -4.32
CA ILE A 80 -12.21 -9.59 -4.46
C ILE A 80 -11.37 -10.32 -3.40
N ARG A 81 -10.18 -9.80 -3.08
CA ARG A 81 -9.31 -10.34 -2.03
C ARG A 81 -9.79 -10.03 -0.61
N GLY A 82 -10.84 -9.21 -0.46
CA GLY A 82 -11.38 -8.82 0.84
C GLY A 82 -10.57 -7.74 1.58
N ILE A 83 -9.61 -7.08 0.91
CA ILE A 83 -8.79 -5.99 1.48
C ILE A 83 -9.56 -4.68 1.47
N LEU A 84 -10.35 -4.45 0.42
CA LEU A 84 -11.21 -3.28 0.28
C LEU A 84 -12.68 -3.67 0.38
N ALA A 85 -13.50 -2.75 0.86
CA ALA A 85 -14.94 -2.82 0.86
C ALA A 85 -15.52 -1.52 0.30
N THR A 86 -16.38 -1.64 -0.71
CA THR A 86 -17.10 -0.50 -1.29
C THR A 86 -18.45 -0.38 -0.62
N GLN A 87 -18.76 0.81 -0.11
CA GLN A 87 -20.07 1.17 0.38
C GLN A 87 -20.75 2.09 -0.62
N VAL A 88 -21.83 1.63 -1.21
CA VAL A 88 -22.60 2.38 -2.22
C VAL A 88 -23.01 3.76 -1.67
N GLY A 89 -22.68 4.81 -2.41
CA GLY A 89 -22.97 6.19 -2.03
C GLY A 89 -22.05 6.80 -0.96
N SER A 90 -21.12 6.02 -0.39
CA SER A 90 -20.20 6.48 0.65
C SER A 90 -18.73 6.45 0.21
N GLY A 91 -18.24 5.38 -0.40
CA GLY A 91 -16.87 5.26 -0.89
C GLY A 91 -16.28 3.88 -0.71
N THR A 92 -14.96 3.82 -0.86
CA THR A 92 -14.16 2.61 -0.72
C THR A 92 -13.31 2.72 0.54
N TYR A 93 -13.33 1.68 1.35
CA TYR A 93 -12.70 1.63 2.66
C TYR A 93 -11.80 0.40 2.78
N ILE A 94 -10.82 0.48 3.66
CA ILE A 94 -10.09 -0.71 4.09
C ILE A 94 -11.07 -1.60 4.87
N SER A 95 -11.17 -2.86 4.46
CA SER A 95 -12.08 -3.82 5.07
C SER A 95 -11.74 -4.09 6.54
N ASP A 96 -12.75 -4.28 7.36
CA ASP A 96 -12.64 -4.76 8.74
C ASP A 96 -12.55 -6.29 8.82
N LYS A 97 -12.87 -6.97 7.73
CA LYS A 97 -12.53 -8.40 7.63
C LYS A 97 -11.03 -8.51 7.63
N LYS A 98 -10.49 -9.33 8.53
CA LYS A 98 -9.09 -9.75 8.36
C LYS A 98 -8.98 -10.26 6.93
N PRO A 99 -8.10 -9.69 6.09
CA PRO A 99 -7.87 -10.29 4.79
C PRO A 99 -7.69 -11.78 5.06
N MET A 100 -8.35 -12.63 4.26
CA MET A 100 -8.04 -14.06 4.28
C MET A 100 -6.53 -14.12 4.40
N PRO A 101 -5.96 -14.63 5.47
CA PRO A 101 -4.54 -14.69 5.52
C PRO A 101 -4.11 -15.45 4.27
N ASP A 102 -3.45 -14.79 3.33
CA ASP A 102 -2.22 -15.42 2.93
C ASP A 102 -1.62 -15.77 4.28
N GLU A 103 -1.45 -17.04 4.59
CA GLU A 103 -1.07 -17.52 5.93
C GLU A 103 0.23 -16.85 6.43
N ASP A 104 0.66 -15.85 5.73
CA ASP A 104 1.90 -15.15 5.67
C ASP A 104 1.71 -13.72 6.16
N GLY A 105 1.88 -13.53 7.45
CA GLY A 105 1.96 -12.21 8.05
C GLY A 105 3.07 -11.34 7.42
N PRO A 106 3.22 -10.08 7.86
CA PRO A 106 4.23 -9.18 7.32
C PRO A 106 5.65 -9.77 7.36
N GLU A 107 5.95 -10.62 8.33
CA GLU A 107 7.24 -11.30 8.45
C GLU A 107 7.52 -12.24 7.29
N GLN A 108 6.53 -13.03 6.87
CA GLN A 108 6.65 -13.92 5.73
C GLN A 108 6.85 -13.14 4.44
N LYS A 109 6.10 -12.07 4.25
CA LYS A 109 6.23 -11.20 3.08
C LYS A 109 7.60 -10.56 2.99
N ILE A 110 8.14 -10.10 4.11
CA ILE A 110 9.51 -9.59 4.20
C ILE A 110 10.51 -10.68 3.83
N HIS A 111 10.30 -11.89 4.34
CA HIS A 111 11.17 -13.02 4.04
C HIS A 111 11.18 -13.38 2.54
N GLU A 112 10.02 -13.42 1.90
CA GLU A 112 9.89 -13.67 0.46
C GLU A 112 10.62 -12.62 -0.38
N ILE A 113 10.40 -11.34 -0.06
CA ILE A 113 11.06 -10.23 -0.75
C ILE A 113 12.58 -10.33 -0.60
N LEU A 114 13.04 -10.58 0.61
CA LEU A 114 14.46 -10.72 0.90
C LEU A 114 15.09 -11.91 0.19
N ALA A 115 14.42 -13.05 0.21
CA ALA A 115 14.90 -14.26 -0.47
C ALA A 115 15.01 -14.06 -1.99
N ARG A 116 14.01 -13.43 -2.58
CA ARG A 116 14.00 -13.09 -4.01
C ARG A 116 15.12 -12.10 -4.35
N PHE A 117 15.27 -11.05 -3.56
CA PHE A 117 16.32 -10.06 -3.74
C PHE A 117 17.72 -10.69 -3.68
N ILE A 118 17.98 -11.53 -2.67
CA ILE A 118 19.26 -12.24 -2.55
C ILE A 118 19.52 -13.16 -3.76
N LYS A 119 18.47 -13.83 -4.24
CA LYS A 119 18.58 -14.68 -5.44
C LYS A 119 18.95 -13.86 -6.67
N ASP A 120 18.24 -12.75 -6.92
CA ASP A 120 18.47 -11.90 -8.08
C ASP A 120 19.90 -11.30 -8.04
N MET A 121 20.36 -10.88 -6.88
CA MET A 121 21.73 -10.37 -6.71
C MET A 121 22.78 -11.45 -6.96
N ARG A 122 22.53 -12.68 -6.51
CA ARG A 122 23.42 -13.81 -6.79
C ARG A 122 23.49 -14.13 -8.28
N ASP A 123 22.36 -14.08 -8.98
CA ASP A 123 22.30 -14.31 -10.43
C ASP A 123 23.09 -13.24 -11.20
N LEU A 124 23.21 -12.02 -10.64
CA LEU A 124 24.07 -10.94 -11.14
C LEU A 124 25.55 -11.06 -10.72
N GLY A 125 25.91 -12.11 -9.97
CA GLY A 125 27.27 -12.34 -9.51
C GLY A 125 27.65 -11.63 -8.21
N VAL A 126 26.68 -11.06 -7.50
CA VAL A 126 26.94 -10.39 -6.21
C VAL A 126 26.77 -11.38 -5.07
N GLU A 127 27.88 -11.62 -4.35
CA GLU A 127 27.89 -12.49 -3.19
C GLU A 127 27.22 -11.84 -1.96
N LYS A 128 26.69 -12.67 -1.07
CA LYS A 128 25.95 -12.21 0.12
C LYS A 128 26.76 -11.23 1.00
N ARG A 129 28.07 -11.44 1.12
CA ARG A 129 28.95 -10.55 1.90
C ARG A 129 29.08 -9.18 1.24
N GLU A 130 29.23 -9.14 -0.06
CA GLU A 130 29.29 -7.89 -0.83
C GLU A 130 27.95 -7.15 -0.80
N LEU A 131 26.84 -7.89 -0.93
CA LEU A 131 25.50 -7.35 -0.84
C LEU A 131 25.26 -6.64 0.51
N ALA A 132 25.65 -7.26 1.61
CA ALA A 132 25.53 -6.66 2.95
C ALA A 132 26.29 -5.32 3.04
N ARG A 133 27.50 -5.26 2.45
CA ARG A 133 28.28 -4.01 2.39
C ARG A 133 27.61 -2.95 1.51
N MET A 134 27.07 -3.33 0.36
CA MET A 134 26.36 -2.43 -0.56
C MET A 134 25.13 -1.82 0.13
N ILE A 135 24.34 -2.62 0.84
CA ILE A 135 23.17 -2.14 1.58
C ILE A 135 23.56 -1.11 2.64
N THR A 136 24.63 -1.38 3.40
CA THR A 136 25.09 -0.46 4.45
C THR A 136 25.59 0.89 3.90
N THR A 137 26.11 0.90 2.68
CA THR A 137 26.65 2.10 2.04
C THR A 137 25.70 2.78 1.08
N TYR A 138 24.52 2.18 0.83
CA TYR A 138 23.51 2.74 -0.05
C TYR A 138 22.97 4.06 0.51
N LYS A 139 22.99 5.09 -0.30
CA LYS A 139 22.38 6.39 0.00
C LYS A 139 21.11 6.54 -0.83
N GLU A 140 20.02 6.83 -0.16
CA GLU A 140 18.75 7.18 -0.81
C GLU A 140 18.83 8.51 -1.55
#